data_0ac22a9c56780ca92839438ad355231f
#
_entry.id   0ac22a9c56780ca92839438ad355231f
#
_cell.length_a   1.000
_cell.length_b   1.000
_cell.length_c   1.000
_cell.angle_alpha   90.00
_cell.angle_beta   90.00
_cell.angle_gamma   90.00
#
_symmetry.space_group_name_H-M   'P 1'
#
loop_
_entity.id
_entity.type
_entity.pdbx_description
1 polymer ?
#
loop_
_entity_poly.entity_id
_entity_poly.type
_entity_poly.pdbx_seq_one_letter_code
_entity_poly.pdbx_strand_id
1 'polypeptide(L)'
;GLAACAARANDLMALSRERIRDELFRILVLPRAAETIGLMLSLGVLKPVLPEIVAERVSNLAALAAREAAWGAEPDAVRRFAALLPQRAGLGTAFGARLRLSRRDTARLDALGLPDPALPDDPCTAAYFSGAETARDRLLLLGDEGHAAWTALEGWERPAMPVSGKDIIARGVTPGPEVSLRLQRFERGWVASGCPRDAVHVGALLDAALA
;
A
#
# COMPACT_ATOMS: atom_id res chain seq x y z
N GLY A 1 18.42 -32.75 -2.59
CA GLY A 1 18.15 -31.55 -1.80
C GLY A 1 18.40 -30.26 -2.55
N LEU A 2 19.12 -29.29 -1.92
CA LEU A 2 19.27 -27.91 -2.44
C LEU A 2 19.94 -27.83 -3.83
N ALA A 3 20.95 -28.65 -4.12
CA ALA A 3 21.58 -28.73 -5.42
C ALA A 3 20.59 -29.10 -6.55
N ALA A 4 19.64 -29.99 -6.26
CA ALA A 4 18.61 -30.35 -7.23
C ALA A 4 17.62 -29.19 -7.47
N CYS A 5 17.29 -28.40 -6.43
CA CYS A 5 16.48 -27.18 -6.58
C CYS A 5 17.19 -26.15 -7.47
N ALA A 6 18.47 -25.90 -7.25
CA ALA A 6 19.26 -24.98 -8.07
C ALA A 6 19.33 -25.44 -9.55
N ALA A 7 19.60 -26.73 -9.79
CA ALA A 7 19.66 -27.30 -11.13
C ALA A 7 18.34 -27.20 -11.91
N ARG A 8 17.21 -27.18 -11.19
CA ARG A 8 15.87 -27.12 -11.80
C ARG A 8 15.20 -25.74 -11.70
N ALA A 9 15.93 -24.69 -11.34
CA ALA A 9 15.38 -23.35 -11.20
C ALA A 9 14.64 -22.86 -12.48
N ASN A 10 15.17 -23.20 -13.65
CA ASN A 10 14.56 -22.83 -14.92
C ASN A 10 13.23 -23.55 -15.21
N ASP A 11 12.97 -24.70 -14.57
CA ASP A 11 11.69 -25.42 -14.71
C ASP A 11 10.51 -24.60 -14.16
N LEU A 12 10.77 -23.60 -13.28
CA LEU A 12 9.74 -22.67 -12.83
C LEU A 12 9.07 -21.91 -13.99
N MET A 13 9.79 -21.69 -15.09
CA MET A 13 9.22 -21.02 -16.27
C MET A 13 8.12 -21.85 -16.94
N ALA A 14 8.07 -23.17 -16.72
CA ALA A 14 7.03 -24.07 -17.22
C ALA A 14 5.77 -24.09 -16.33
N LEU A 15 5.85 -23.55 -15.11
CA LEU A 15 4.71 -23.48 -14.21
C LEU A 15 3.78 -22.32 -14.56
N SER A 16 2.49 -22.45 -14.20
CA SER A 16 1.57 -21.32 -14.30
C SER A 16 1.96 -20.16 -13.35
N ARG A 17 1.71 -18.95 -13.79
CA ARG A 17 2.05 -17.74 -13.01
C ARG A 17 1.32 -17.68 -11.69
N GLU A 18 0.09 -18.18 -11.66
CA GLU A 18 -0.74 -18.30 -10.46
C GLU A 18 -0.08 -19.24 -9.43
N ARG A 19 0.44 -20.40 -9.85
CA ARG A 19 1.14 -21.33 -8.94
C ARG A 19 2.41 -20.72 -8.37
N ILE A 20 3.18 -20.02 -9.20
CA ILE A 20 4.39 -19.33 -8.74
C ILE A 20 4.02 -18.27 -7.69
N ARG A 21 2.99 -17.45 -7.95
CA ARG A 21 2.48 -16.46 -7.00
C ARG A 21 2.02 -17.10 -5.69
N ASP A 22 1.20 -18.14 -5.78
CA ASP A 22 0.59 -18.76 -4.61
C ASP A 22 1.66 -19.37 -3.68
N GLU A 23 2.67 -20.03 -4.24
CA GLU A 23 3.78 -20.55 -3.46
C GLU A 23 4.67 -19.44 -2.89
N LEU A 24 4.97 -18.41 -3.68
CA LEU A 24 5.74 -17.25 -3.19
C LEU A 24 5.01 -16.57 -2.03
N PHE A 25 3.71 -16.30 -2.19
CA PHE A 25 2.91 -15.61 -1.16
C PHE A 25 2.77 -16.48 0.10
N ARG A 26 2.66 -17.79 -0.05
CA ARG A 26 2.66 -18.73 1.06
C ARG A 26 3.99 -18.71 1.82
N ILE A 27 5.13 -18.66 1.11
CA ILE A 27 6.47 -18.54 1.72
C ILE A 27 6.59 -17.20 2.44
N LEU A 28 6.14 -16.10 1.83
CA LEU A 28 6.31 -14.76 2.38
C LEU A 28 5.63 -14.56 3.74
N VAL A 29 4.53 -15.26 4.05
CA VAL A 29 3.85 -15.13 5.35
C VAL A 29 4.42 -16.06 6.44
N LEU A 30 5.38 -16.91 6.13
CA LEU A 30 6.00 -17.76 7.11
C LEU A 30 6.93 -16.99 8.08
N PRO A 31 7.15 -17.50 9.30
CA PRO A 31 8.06 -16.86 10.26
C PRO A 31 9.50 -16.71 9.76
N ARG A 32 9.99 -17.65 8.95
CA ARG A 32 11.35 -17.65 8.37
C ARG A 32 11.40 -17.21 6.91
N ALA A 33 10.48 -16.35 6.49
CA ALA A 33 10.38 -15.88 5.11
C ALA A 33 11.68 -15.29 4.58
N ALA A 34 12.32 -14.39 5.34
CA ALA A 34 13.57 -13.73 4.92
C ALA A 34 14.71 -14.74 4.68
N GLU A 35 14.89 -15.70 5.60
CA GLU A 35 15.90 -16.75 5.45
C GLU A 35 15.62 -17.62 4.21
N THR A 36 14.35 -17.98 4.00
CA THR A 36 13.93 -18.81 2.86
C THR A 36 14.14 -18.07 1.54
N ILE A 37 13.75 -16.80 1.45
CA ILE A 37 13.99 -15.95 0.25
C ILE A 37 15.49 -15.78 0.02
N GLY A 38 16.29 -15.52 1.05
CA GLY A 38 17.74 -15.43 0.94
C GLY A 38 18.37 -16.71 0.38
N LEU A 39 17.92 -17.87 0.85
CA LEU A 39 18.35 -19.15 0.33
C LEU A 39 17.93 -19.37 -1.15
N MET A 40 16.69 -19.03 -1.50
CA MET A 40 16.21 -19.10 -2.88
C MET A 40 17.02 -18.22 -3.83
N LEU A 41 17.42 -17.03 -3.38
CA LEU A 41 18.29 -16.13 -4.15
C LEU A 41 19.68 -16.70 -4.33
N SER A 42 20.30 -17.21 -3.25
CA SER A 42 21.66 -17.82 -3.33
C SER A 42 21.72 -19.04 -4.24
N LEU A 43 20.61 -19.77 -4.37
CA LEU A 43 20.46 -20.91 -5.27
C LEU A 43 20.01 -20.53 -6.68
N GLY A 44 19.78 -19.23 -6.97
CA GLY A 44 19.31 -18.75 -8.26
C GLY A 44 17.85 -19.12 -8.61
N VAL A 45 17.08 -19.63 -7.64
CA VAL A 45 15.70 -20.12 -7.86
C VAL A 45 14.75 -19.02 -8.31
N LEU A 46 14.89 -17.80 -7.77
CA LEU A 46 14.03 -16.67 -8.13
C LEU A 46 14.43 -15.98 -9.43
N LYS A 47 15.68 -16.12 -9.87
CA LYS A 47 16.22 -15.39 -11.03
C LYS A 47 15.41 -15.53 -12.33
N PRO A 48 14.88 -16.73 -12.71
CA PRO A 48 14.10 -16.86 -13.93
C PRO A 48 12.74 -16.15 -13.91
N VAL A 49 12.16 -15.93 -12.73
CA VAL A 49 10.78 -15.42 -12.59
C VAL A 49 10.71 -14.01 -12.00
N LEU A 50 11.63 -13.65 -11.09
CA LEU A 50 11.66 -12.40 -10.35
C LEU A 50 13.11 -11.90 -10.20
N PRO A 51 13.79 -11.56 -11.31
CA PRO A 51 15.20 -11.11 -11.28
C PRO A 51 15.40 -9.77 -10.53
N GLU A 52 14.32 -9.01 -10.29
CA GLU A 52 14.37 -7.74 -9.57
C GLU A 52 14.54 -7.91 -8.05
N ILE A 53 14.26 -9.12 -7.52
CA ILE A 53 14.50 -9.40 -6.10
C ILE A 53 16.00 -9.68 -5.93
N VAL A 54 16.66 -8.83 -5.18
CA VAL A 54 18.12 -8.89 -4.93
C VAL A 54 18.41 -9.13 -3.44
N ALA A 55 19.60 -9.66 -3.15
CA ALA A 55 19.97 -10.07 -1.79
C ALA A 55 19.89 -8.91 -0.78
N GLU A 56 20.22 -7.69 -1.21
CA GLU A 56 20.20 -6.48 -0.40
C GLU A 56 18.79 -6.16 0.14
N ARG A 57 17.73 -6.60 -0.56
CA ARG A 57 16.35 -6.39 -0.15
C ARG A 57 15.84 -7.41 0.88
N VAL A 58 16.57 -8.48 1.10
CA VAL A 58 16.20 -9.50 2.10
C VAL A 58 16.23 -8.93 3.51
N SER A 59 17.15 -8.00 3.79
CA SER A 59 17.19 -7.29 5.07
C SER A 59 15.94 -6.45 5.32
N ASN A 60 15.37 -5.83 4.29
CA ASN A 60 14.11 -5.08 4.41
C ASN A 60 12.94 -6.00 4.79
N LEU A 61 12.88 -7.21 4.18
CA LEU A 61 11.88 -8.21 4.55
C LEU A 61 12.06 -8.67 6.00
N ALA A 62 13.30 -8.90 6.45
CA ALA A 62 13.58 -9.31 7.83
C ALA A 62 13.18 -8.22 8.82
N ALA A 63 13.56 -6.96 8.55
CA ALA A 63 13.20 -5.81 9.38
C ALA A 63 11.66 -5.61 9.44
N LEU A 64 10.98 -5.73 8.29
CA LEU A 64 9.51 -5.66 8.23
C LEU A 64 8.87 -6.78 9.06
N ALA A 65 9.33 -8.03 8.93
CA ALA A 65 8.76 -9.15 9.68
C ALA A 65 8.95 -9.00 11.21
N ALA A 66 10.10 -8.48 11.63
CA ALA A 66 10.35 -8.16 13.04
C ALA A 66 9.41 -7.04 13.54
N ARG A 67 9.19 -6.01 12.73
CA ARG A 67 8.30 -4.91 13.04
C ARG A 67 6.83 -5.34 13.09
N GLU A 68 6.38 -6.16 12.15
CA GLU A 68 5.04 -6.76 12.20
C GLU A 68 4.81 -7.50 13.52
N ALA A 69 5.76 -8.32 13.95
CA ALA A 69 5.67 -9.03 15.23
C ALA A 69 5.67 -8.09 16.43
N ALA A 70 6.52 -7.04 16.41
CA ALA A 70 6.62 -6.08 17.50
C ALA A 70 5.37 -5.19 17.64
N TRP A 71 4.72 -4.85 16.54
CA TRP A 71 3.53 -3.98 16.52
C TRP A 71 2.21 -4.79 16.57
N GLY A 72 2.26 -6.11 16.56
CA GLY A 72 1.08 -6.96 16.56
C GLY A 72 0.34 -6.97 15.21
N ALA A 73 1.04 -6.70 14.12
CA ALA A 73 0.48 -6.79 12.77
C ALA A 73 0.59 -8.21 12.22
N GLU A 74 -0.50 -8.73 11.67
CA GLU A 74 -0.46 -10.03 11.01
C GLU A 74 0.46 -10.00 9.77
N PRO A 75 1.20 -11.10 9.50
CA PRO A 75 2.00 -11.24 8.30
C PRO A 75 1.16 -11.10 7.03
N ASP A 76 1.59 -10.24 6.10
CA ASP A 76 0.87 -10.01 4.85
C ASP A 76 1.77 -10.20 3.63
N ALA A 77 1.31 -11.03 2.67
CA ALA A 77 2.11 -11.41 1.52
C ALA A 77 2.40 -10.25 0.55
N VAL A 78 1.42 -9.36 0.32
CA VAL A 78 1.59 -8.22 -0.61
C VAL A 78 2.53 -7.18 -0.01
N ARG A 79 2.38 -6.86 1.27
CA ARG A 79 3.27 -5.95 2.00
C ARG A 79 4.69 -6.49 2.05
N ARG A 80 4.88 -7.78 2.39
CA ARG A 80 6.19 -8.43 2.43
C ARG A 80 6.82 -8.56 1.04
N PHE A 81 6.00 -8.76 0.00
CA PHE A 81 6.47 -8.72 -1.38
C PHE A 81 6.95 -7.32 -1.77
N ALA A 82 6.21 -6.27 -1.40
CA ALA A 82 6.63 -4.88 -1.63
C ALA A 82 7.99 -4.56 -0.99
N ALA A 83 8.29 -5.09 0.20
CA ALA A 83 9.59 -4.89 0.88
C ALA A 83 10.78 -5.46 0.07
N LEU A 84 10.54 -6.49 -0.74
CA LEU A 84 11.57 -7.10 -1.61
C LEU A 84 11.78 -6.35 -2.92
N LEU A 85 10.90 -5.41 -3.28
CA LEU A 85 10.94 -4.72 -4.56
C LEU A 85 11.59 -3.33 -4.45
N PRO A 86 12.21 -2.80 -5.51
CA PRO A 86 12.67 -1.43 -5.53
C PRO A 86 11.48 -0.47 -5.45
N GLN A 87 11.60 0.58 -4.64
CA GLN A 87 10.57 1.61 -4.56
C GLN A 87 10.47 2.39 -5.89
N ARG A 88 9.35 2.25 -6.55
CA ARG A 88 9.03 2.97 -7.81
C ARG A 88 7.53 2.92 -8.11
N ALA A 89 7.06 3.86 -8.91
CA ALA A 89 5.70 3.81 -9.45
C ALA A 89 5.49 2.56 -10.36
N GLY A 90 4.26 2.09 -10.43
CA GLY A 90 3.85 1.02 -11.35
C GLY A 90 4.28 -0.39 -10.93
N LEU A 91 4.56 -0.64 -9.64
CA LEU A 91 4.88 -1.98 -9.15
C LEU A 91 3.73 -2.96 -9.39
N GLY A 92 2.51 -2.58 -9.03
CA GLY A 92 1.33 -3.41 -9.24
C GLY A 92 1.11 -3.70 -10.72
N THR A 93 1.23 -2.69 -11.58
CA THR A 93 1.13 -2.88 -13.04
C THR A 93 2.20 -3.85 -13.56
N ALA A 94 3.46 -3.70 -13.14
CA ALA A 94 4.56 -4.53 -13.61
C ALA A 94 4.45 -5.98 -13.13
N PHE A 95 4.17 -6.19 -11.85
CA PHE A 95 4.13 -7.53 -11.24
C PHE A 95 2.73 -8.15 -11.27
N GLY A 96 1.67 -7.34 -11.33
CA GLY A 96 0.28 -7.78 -11.42
C GLY A 96 0.05 -8.66 -12.64
N ALA A 97 0.48 -8.22 -13.83
CA ALA A 97 0.39 -8.99 -15.05
C ALA A 97 1.29 -10.24 -15.00
N ARG A 98 2.55 -10.10 -14.52
CA ARG A 98 3.54 -11.19 -14.46
C ARG A 98 3.11 -12.33 -13.53
N LEU A 99 2.55 -12.00 -12.35
CA LEU A 99 2.15 -12.96 -11.32
C LEU A 99 0.65 -13.23 -11.27
N ARG A 100 -0.13 -12.65 -12.19
CA ARG A 100 -1.59 -12.78 -12.19
C ARG A 100 -2.20 -12.39 -10.83
N LEU A 101 -1.79 -11.22 -10.30
CA LEU A 101 -2.35 -10.69 -9.07
C LEU A 101 -3.82 -10.32 -9.27
N SER A 102 -4.60 -10.36 -8.19
CA SER A 102 -5.95 -9.80 -8.18
C SER A 102 -5.92 -8.28 -8.44
N ARG A 103 -7.04 -7.71 -8.88
CA ARG A 103 -7.15 -6.25 -9.04
C ARG A 103 -6.85 -5.51 -7.73
N ARG A 104 -7.31 -6.06 -6.60
CA ARG A 104 -7.06 -5.50 -5.26
C ARG A 104 -5.56 -5.51 -4.95
N ASP A 105 -4.89 -6.66 -5.10
CA ASP A 105 -3.45 -6.78 -4.79
C ASP A 105 -2.59 -5.94 -5.73
N THR A 106 -2.98 -5.84 -7.01
CA THR A 106 -2.33 -4.97 -8.00
C THR A 106 -2.40 -3.51 -7.56
N ALA A 107 -3.59 -3.01 -7.22
CA ALA A 107 -3.78 -1.63 -6.77
C ALA A 107 -3.04 -1.36 -5.44
N ARG A 108 -3.08 -2.31 -4.50
CA ARG A 108 -2.36 -2.21 -3.23
C ARG A 108 -0.85 -2.18 -3.43
N LEU A 109 -0.30 -3.06 -4.29
CA LEU A 109 1.13 -3.07 -4.60
C LEU A 109 1.57 -1.79 -5.32
N ASP A 110 0.75 -1.21 -6.22
CA ASP A 110 1.02 0.09 -6.83
C ASP A 110 1.07 1.21 -5.79
N ALA A 111 0.13 1.20 -4.85
CA ALA A 111 0.11 2.17 -3.76
C ALA A 111 1.34 2.07 -2.84
N LEU A 112 1.89 0.86 -2.62
CA LEU A 112 3.08 0.62 -1.80
C LEU A 112 4.39 0.92 -2.55
N GLY A 113 4.34 1.13 -3.86
CA GLY A 113 5.52 1.41 -4.68
C GLY A 113 6.15 2.78 -4.44
N LEU A 114 5.39 3.73 -3.89
CA LEU A 114 5.86 5.07 -3.57
C LEU A 114 5.51 5.45 -2.13
N PRO A 115 6.36 6.25 -1.47
CA PRO A 115 6.05 6.80 -0.16
C PRO A 115 4.85 7.74 -0.27
N ASP A 116 4.12 7.88 0.83
CA ASP A 116 3.04 8.85 0.97
C ASP A 116 3.59 10.10 1.66
N PRO A 117 3.51 11.30 1.06
CA PRO A 117 4.09 12.50 1.64
C PRO A 117 3.40 12.95 2.94
N ALA A 118 2.20 12.46 3.24
CA ALA A 118 1.51 12.75 4.50
C ALA A 118 2.04 11.89 5.67
N LEU A 119 2.74 10.79 5.38
CA LEU A 119 3.24 9.87 6.42
C LEU A 119 4.69 10.21 6.83
N PRO A 120 5.01 10.07 8.12
CA PRO A 120 4.15 9.62 9.23
C PRO A 120 3.33 10.74 9.89
N ASP A 121 3.49 12.00 9.50
CA ASP A 121 3.03 13.18 10.23
C ASP A 121 1.49 13.33 10.26
N ASP A 122 0.82 12.95 9.16
CA ASP A 122 -0.65 13.00 9.06
C ASP A 122 -1.22 11.65 8.57
N PRO A 123 -1.25 10.65 9.47
CA PRO A 123 -1.73 9.31 9.10
C PRO A 123 -3.23 9.28 8.76
N CYS A 124 -4.04 10.17 9.34
CA CYS A 124 -5.47 10.24 9.05
C CYS A 124 -5.75 10.71 7.62
N THR A 125 -5.03 11.73 7.14
CA THR A 125 -5.10 12.16 5.74
C THR A 125 -4.64 11.06 4.79
N ALA A 126 -3.52 10.39 5.09
CA ALA A 126 -3.06 9.26 4.28
C ALA A 126 -4.11 8.14 4.23
N ALA A 127 -4.69 7.76 5.39
CA ALA A 127 -5.72 6.73 5.49
C ALA A 127 -7.02 7.13 4.77
N TYR A 128 -7.38 8.41 4.79
CA TYR A 128 -8.56 8.91 4.10
C TYR A 128 -8.48 8.68 2.59
N PHE A 129 -7.35 9.04 1.97
CA PHE A 129 -7.20 8.97 0.51
C PHE A 129 -6.74 7.60 0.00
N SER A 130 -5.88 6.90 0.72
CA SER A 130 -5.34 5.61 0.29
C SER A 130 -6.02 4.38 0.92
N GLY A 131 -6.87 4.59 1.94
CA GLY A 131 -7.45 3.54 2.78
C GLY A 131 -6.55 3.19 3.98
N ALA A 132 -7.18 2.86 5.11
CA ALA A 132 -6.47 2.58 6.36
C ALA A 132 -5.49 1.40 6.24
N GLU A 133 -5.86 0.33 5.52
CA GLU A 133 -5.00 -0.82 5.26
C GLU A 133 -3.70 -0.38 4.55
N THR A 134 -3.81 0.39 3.47
CA THR A 134 -2.65 0.87 2.71
C THR A 134 -1.78 1.84 3.51
N ALA A 135 -2.39 2.75 4.28
CA ALA A 135 -1.64 3.68 5.13
C ALA A 135 -0.86 2.92 6.23
N ARG A 136 -1.48 1.94 6.88
CA ARG A 136 -0.81 1.08 7.88
C ARG A 136 0.31 0.25 7.26
N ASP A 137 0.13 -0.28 6.05
CA ASP A 137 1.19 -0.99 5.32
C ASP A 137 2.39 -0.11 5.04
N ARG A 138 2.15 1.12 4.57
CA ARG A 138 3.22 2.10 4.31
C ARG A 138 3.99 2.46 5.57
N LEU A 139 3.31 2.62 6.71
CA LEU A 139 3.95 2.88 8.00
C LEU A 139 4.84 1.72 8.45
N LEU A 140 4.38 0.48 8.26
CA LEU A 140 5.19 -0.72 8.51
C LEU A 140 6.41 -0.80 7.58
N LEU A 141 6.29 -0.37 6.33
CA LEU A 141 7.40 -0.33 5.36
C LEU A 141 8.35 0.85 5.60
N LEU A 142 7.84 1.96 6.13
CA LEU A 142 8.62 3.18 6.41
C LEU A 142 9.71 2.91 7.42
N GLY A 143 9.38 2.35 8.58
CA GLY A 143 10.35 2.12 9.63
C GLY A 143 9.76 2.32 11.03
N ASP A 144 10.63 2.32 12.03
CA ASP A 144 10.21 2.42 13.44
C ASP A 144 9.61 3.80 13.77
N GLU A 145 9.97 4.84 13.01
CA GLU A 145 9.38 6.17 13.04
C GLU A 145 7.86 6.16 12.73
N GLY A 146 7.39 5.15 12.03
CA GLY A 146 5.97 4.98 11.72
C GLY A 146 5.09 4.47 12.86
N HIS A 147 5.67 4.02 13.99
CA HIS A 147 4.91 3.29 15.02
C HIS A 147 3.78 4.11 15.66
N ALA A 148 4.06 5.35 16.04
CA ALA A 148 3.05 6.21 16.65
C ALA A 148 1.86 6.48 15.70
N ALA A 149 2.16 6.75 14.43
CA ALA A 149 1.16 6.94 13.38
C ALA A 149 0.37 5.66 13.08
N TRP A 150 1.05 4.50 13.09
CA TRP A 150 0.41 3.19 12.89
C TRP A 150 -0.59 2.88 14.02
N THR A 151 -0.22 3.16 15.27
CA THR A 151 -1.10 3.01 16.44
C THR A 151 -2.28 3.98 16.37
N ALA A 152 -2.06 5.22 15.92
CA ALA A 152 -3.12 6.22 15.76
C ALA A 152 -4.22 5.80 14.75
N LEU A 153 -3.89 4.89 13.84
CA LEU A 153 -4.86 4.32 12.89
C LEU A 153 -5.58 3.06 13.42
N GLU A 154 -5.36 2.66 14.66
CA GLU A 154 -6.08 1.53 15.26
C GLU A 154 -7.55 1.89 15.45
N GLY A 155 -8.45 1.07 14.89
CA GLY A 155 -9.89 1.36 14.93
C GLY A 155 -10.32 2.60 14.14
N TRP A 156 -9.42 3.23 13.36
CA TRP A 156 -9.78 4.39 12.55
C TRP A 156 -10.73 4.01 11.42
N GLU A 157 -11.83 4.75 11.33
CA GLU A 157 -12.82 4.64 10.26
C GLU A 157 -12.83 5.90 9.41
N ARG A 158 -12.99 5.73 8.10
CA ARG A 158 -13.03 6.85 7.16
C ARG A 158 -14.25 7.74 7.48
N PRO A 159 -14.04 9.03 7.81
CA PRO A 159 -15.15 9.95 8.04
C PRO A 159 -15.99 10.12 6.77
N ALA A 160 -17.31 10.16 6.93
CA ALA A 160 -18.22 10.49 5.83
C ALA A 160 -18.13 11.99 5.51
N MET A 161 -17.93 12.32 4.25
CA MET A 161 -17.87 13.71 3.80
C MET A 161 -19.24 14.38 3.98
N PRO A 162 -19.33 15.55 4.64
CA PRO A 162 -20.60 16.20 4.95
C PRO A 162 -21.21 16.98 3.78
N VAL A 163 -20.49 17.15 2.68
CA VAL A 163 -20.90 17.91 1.49
C VAL A 163 -20.98 16.99 0.28
N SER A 164 -21.96 17.18 -0.54
CA SER A 164 -22.19 16.47 -1.81
C SER A 164 -22.17 17.42 -3.01
N GLY A 165 -22.20 16.85 -4.21
CA GLY A 165 -22.34 17.65 -5.43
C GLY A 165 -23.64 18.49 -5.49
N LYS A 166 -24.70 18.05 -4.80
CA LYS A 166 -25.96 18.82 -4.70
C LYS A 166 -25.79 20.10 -3.89
N ASP A 167 -24.98 20.06 -2.84
CA ASP A 167 -24.70 21.23 -2.00
C ASP A 167 -23.85 22.27 -2.76
N ILE A 168 -22.94 21.81 -3.63
CA ILE A 168 -22.17 22.68 -4.55
C ILE A 168 -23.10 23.36 -5.55
N ILE A 169 -24.04 22.64 -6.16
CA ILE A 169 -25.03 23.17 -7.10
C ILE A 169 -25.96 24.17 -6.41
N ALA A 170 -26.41 23.88 -5.19
CA ALA A 170 -27.25 24.78 -4.40
C ALA A 170 -26.57 26.12 -4.09
N ARG A 171 -25.22 26.19 -4.14
CA ARG A 171 -24.43 27.43 -4.02
C ARG A 171 -24.21 28.17 -5.35
N GLY A 172 -24.90 27.77 -6.44
CA GLY A 172 -24.92 28.46 -7.72
C GLY A 172 -23.91 27.94 -8.74
N VAL A 173 -23.19 26.84 -8.47
CA VAL A 173 -22.32 26.23 -9.45
C VAL A 173 -23.13 25.47 -10.50
N THR A 174 -22.89 25.77 -11.78
CA THR A 174 -23.57 25.09 -12.87
C THR A 174 -23.25 23.59 -12.90
N PRO A 175 -24.26 22.69 -13.04
CA PRO A 175 -24.02 21.27 -13.18
C PRO A 175 -23.02 20.94 -14.30
N GLY A 176 -21.98 20.15 -13.96
CA GLY A 176 -20.93 19.80 -14.90
C GLY A 176 -19.59 19.49 -14.22
N PRO A 177 -18.49 19.47 -14.97
CA PRO A 177 -17.15 19.14 -14.43
C PRO A 177 -16.70 20.05 -13.28
N GLU A 178 -17.17 21.33 -13.28
CA GLU A 178 -16.89 22.31 -12.23
C GLU A 178 -17.34 21.84 -10.85
N VAL A 179 -18.52 21.19 -10.76
CA VAL A 179 -19.02 20.62 -9.49
C VAL A 179 -18.04 19.63 -8.91
N SER A 180 -17.49 18.72 -9.73
CA SER A 180 -16.51 17.74 -9.29
C SER A 180 -15.22 18.38 -8.81
N LEU A 181 -14.75 19.41 -9.53
CA LEU A 181 -13.53 20.14 -9.16
C LEU A 181 -13.69 20.87 -7.81
N ARG A 182 -14.82 21.56 -7.60
CA ARG A 182 -15.11 22.26 -6.34
C ARG A 182 -15.29 21.27 -5.19
N LEU A 183 -15.95 20.16 -5.43
CA LEU A 183 -16.12 19.10 -4.43
C LEU A 183 -14.78 18.50 -4.00
N GLN A 184 -13.87 18.22 -4.94
CA GLN A 184 -12.52 17.73 -4.63
C GLN A 184 -11.70 18.78 -3.87
N ARG A 185 -11.84 20.08 -4.20
CA ARG A 185 -11.18 21.16 -3.47
C ARG A 185 -11.69 21.21 -2.02
N PHE A 186 -13.02 21.14 -1.84
CA PHE A 186 -13.63 21.05 -0.51
C PHE A 186 -13.09 19.84 0.25
N GLU A 187 -13.13 18.65 -0.34
CA GLU A 187 -12.69 17.39 0.28
C GLU A 187 -11.26 17.51 0.82
N ARG A 188 -10.34 18.02 0.01
CA ARG A 188 -8.94 18.22 0.42
C ARG A 188 -8.82 19.19 1.59
N GLY A 189 -9.50 20.34 1.54
CA GLY A 189 -9.48 21.33 2.61
C GLY A 189 -10.11 20.79 3.89
N TRP A 190 -11.21 20.06 3.78
CA TRP A 190 -11.91 19.44 4.88
C TRP A 190 -11.09 18.37 5.59
N VAL A 191 -10.44 17.50 4.82
CA VAL A 191 -9.53 16.47 5.36
C VAL A 191 -8.32 17.12 6.03
N ALA A 192 -7.67 18.09 5.39
CA ALA A 192 -6.53 18.82 5.96
C ALA A 192 -6.88 19.60 7.23
N SER A 193 -8.17 19.92 7.45
CA SER A 193 -8.68 20.56 8.67
C SER A 193 -9.11 19.57 9.76
N GLY A 194 -8.81 18.27 9.59
CA GLY A 194 -9.16 17.23 10.56
C GLY A 194 -10.62 16.77 10.50
N CYS A 195 -11.27 16.89 9.36
CA CYS A 195 -12.64 16.42 9.10
C CYS A 195 -13.69 17.01 10.07
N PRO A 196 -13.78 18.35 10.25
CA PRO A 196 -14.75 18.97 11.16
C PRO A 196 -16.19 18.61 10.77
N ARG A 197 -17.04 18.42 11.82
CA ARG A 197 -18.47 18.06 11.62
C ARG A 197 -19.43 19.21 11.91
N ASP A 198 -18.96 20.26 12.54
CA ASP A 198 -19.81 21.42 12.84
C ASP A 198 -20.09 22.27 11.61
N ALA A 199 -21.31 22.79 11.54
CA ALA A 199 -21.81 23.50 10.35
C ALA A 199 -21.04 24.79 10.01
N VAL A 200 -20.44 25.45 11.02
CA VAL A 200 -19.71 26.72 10.82
C VAL A 200 -18.41 26.45 10.06
N HIS A 201 -17.60 25.51 10.54
CA HIS A 201 -16.35 25.15 9.87
C HIS A 201 -16.59 24.53 8.49
N VAL A 202 -17.59 23.64 8.37
CA VAL A 202 -17.97 23.05 7.07
C VAL A 202 -18.41 24.14 6.10
N GLY A 203 -19.20 25.11 6.54
CA GLY A 203 -19.63 26.24 5.74
C GLY A 203 -18.46 27.09 5.22
N ALA A 204 -17.53 27.47 6.12
CA ALA A 204 -16.35 28.25 5.76
C ALA A 204 -15.44 27.52 4.74
N LEU A 205 -15.23 26.22 4.92
CA LEU A 205 -14.46 25.39 3.97
C LEU A 205 -15.16 25.27 2.61
N LEU A 206 -16.50 25.19 2.62
CA LEU A 206 -17.28 25.14 1.39
C LEU A 206 -17.17 26.50 0.63
N ASP A 207 -17.29 27.62 1.34
CA ASP A 207 -17.14 28.95 0.73
C ASP A 207 -15.73 29.14 0.15
N ALA A 208 -14.68 28.70 0.86
CA ALA A 208 -13.31 28.71 0.37
C ALA A 208 -13.09 27.80 -0.86
N ALA A 209 -13.82 26.69 -0.97
CA ALA A 209 -13.73 25.81 -2.13
C ALA A 209 -14.43 26.40 -3.37
N LEU A 210 -15.39 27.31 -3.18
CA LEU A 210 -16.16 27.96 -4.24
C LEU A 210 -15.48 29.24 -4.78
N ALA A 211 -14.63 29.87 -3.98
CA ALA A 211 -13.80 30.98 -4.41
C ALA A 211 -12.70 30.55 -5.41
#